data_12bb2364fe718e640f3b8216718f0230
#
_entry.id   12bb2364fe718e640f3b8216718f0230
#
_cell.length_a   1.000
_cell.length_b   1.000
_cell.length_c   1.000
_cell.angle_alpha   90.00
_cell.angle_beta   90.00
_cell.angle_gamma   90.00
#
_symmetry.space_group_name_H-M   'P 1'
#
loop_
_entity.id
_entity.type
_entity.pdbx_description
1 polymer ?
#
loop_
_entity_poly.entity_id
_entity_poly.type
_entity_poly.pdbx_seq_one_letter_code
_entity_poly.pdbx_strand_id
1 'polypeptide(L)'
;MYFEELETDRWVELGPVVLAEEEIIAFSRRYDDLPVHPDPQFAAQTRFGRVISPGLLTYLTGWAEYLHQDFFGEQLVAGKGVQMEWHRPVFAGDELRGRAAVTALEPYSSRYGLARLTLNLYDREGQAVVTSEAQLVIQRKNPLKK
;
A
#
# COMPACT_ATOMS: atom_id res chain seq x y z
N MET A 1 -2.79 8.16 17.11
CA MET A 1 -1.40 8.36 17.63
C MET A 1 -0.83 9.64 17.07
N TYR A 2 -0.38 10.52 17.92
CA TYR A 2 0.28 11.76 17.52
C TYR A 2 1.73 11.50 17.08
N PHE A 3 2.30 12.48 16.37
CA PHE A 3 3.65 12.34 15.82
C PHE A 3 4.70 11.97 16.89
N GLU A 4 4.63 12.60 18.06
CA GLU A 4 5.58 12.36 19.15
C GLU A 4 5.45 10.97 19.80
N GLU A 5 4.36 10.28 19.54
CA GLU A 5 4.10 8.94 20.08
C GLU A 5 4.55 7.83 19.13
N LEU A 6 4.97 8.20 17.91
CA LEU A 6 5.38 7.23 16.90
C LEU A 6 6.78 6.69 17.22
N GLU A 7 6.93 5.40 17.05
CA GLU A 7 8.22 4.71 17.15
C GLU A 7 8.59 4.11 15.80
N THR A 8 9.86 4.20 15.44
CA THR A 8 10.36 3.60 14.20
C THR A 8 10.60 2.11 14.33
N ASP A 9 10.50 1.40 13.19
CA ASP A 9 10.83 -0.01 13.04
C ASP A 9 9.99 -0.97 13.89
N ARG A 10 8.75 -0.56 14.19
CA ARG A 10 7.73 -1.44 14.78
C ARG A 10 6.89 -2.04 13.67
N TRP A 11 7.27 -3.21 13.21
CA TRP A 11 6.62 -3.89 12.09
C TRP A 11 5.33 -4.55 12.51
N VAL A 12 4.30 -4.36 11.70
CA VAL A 12 3.01 -5.03 11.84
C VAL A 12 2.76 -5.90 10.62
N GLU A 13 2.12 -7.04 10.83
CA GLU A 13 1.75 -7.95 9.77
C GLU A 13 0.45 -7.51 9.11
N LEU A 14 0.36 -7.70 7.80
CA LEU A 14 -0.80 -7.35 6.99
C LEU A 14 -1.33 -8.59 6.28
N GLY A 15 -2.67 -8.67 6.16
CA GLY A 15 -3.33 -9.73 5.43
C GLY A 15 -3.59 -10.96 6.25
N PRO A 16 -3.91 -12.10 5.60
CA PRO A 16 -3.86 -12.29 4.14
C PRO A 16 -4.93 -11.51 3.39
N VAL A 17 -4.61 -11.11 2.16
CA VAL A 17 -5.57 -10.53 1.23
C VAL A 17 -5.57 -11.33 -0.06
N VAL A 18 -6.74 -11.48 -0.66
CA VAL A 18 -6.91 -12.17 -1.94
C VAL A 18 -7.42 -11.15 -2.96
N LEU A 19 -6.76 -11.10 -4.10
CA LEU A 19 -7.17 -10.25 -5.21
C LEU A 19 -8.18 -10.99 -6.08
N ALA A 20 -9.47 -10.69 -5.88
CA ALA A 20 -10.54 -11.28 -6.67
C ALA A 20 -10.55 -10.74 -8.10
N GLU A 21 -10.82 -11.63 -9.07
CA GLU A 21 -10.84 -11.24 -10.49
C GLU A 21 -11.86 -10.13 -10.75
N GLU A 22 -13.02 -10.19 -10.14
CA GLU A 22 -14.07 -9.17 -10.32
C GLU A 22 -13.61 -7.78 -9.87
N GLU A 23 -12.87 -7.71 -8.77
CA GLU A 23 -12.31 -6.45 -8.26
C GLU A 23 -11.24 -5.90 -9.20
N ILE A 24 -10.36 -6.76 -9.71
CA ILE A 24 -9.35 -6.38 -10.69
C ILE A 24 -10.02 -5.80 -11.94
N ILE A 25 -11.02 -6.47 -12.46
CA ILE A 25 -11.75 -6.04 -13.67
C ILE A 25 -12.44 -4.69 -13.44
N ALA A 26 -13.17 -4.54 -12.34
CA ALA A 26 -13.90 -3.33 -12.02
C ALA A 26 -12.98 -2.13 -11.84
N PHE A 27 -11.90 -2.29 -11.08
CA PHE A 27 -10.90 -1.25 -10.88
C PHE A 27 -10.23 -0.87 -12.20
N SER A 28 -9.84 -1.87 -12.98
CA SER A 28 -9.09 -1.67 -14.21
C SER A 28 -9.91 -0.93 -15.27
N ARG A 29 -11.16 -1.29 -15.44
CA ARG A 29 -12.06 -0.61 -16.38
C ARG A 29 -12.22 0.87 -16.08
N ARG A 30 -12.13 1.23 -14.82
CA ARG A 30 -12.29 2.62 -14.41
C ARG A 30 -10.98 3.40 -14.42
N TYR A 31 -9.86 2.78 -14.01
CA TYR A 31 -8.64 3.51 -13.71
C TYR A 31 -7.40 3.06 -14.48
N ASP A 32 -7.41 1.87 -15.06
CA ASP A 32 -6.23 1.30 -15.74
C ASP A 32 -6.69 0.29 -16.79
N ASP A 33 -7.32 0.82 -17.83
CA ASP A 33 -8.01 0.02 -18.85
C ASP A 33 -7.04 -0.52 -19.92
N LEU A 34 -5.98 -1.16 -19.46
CA LEU A 34 -5.10 -1.95 -20.32
C LEU A 34 -5.65 -3.37 -20.43
N PRO A 35 -5.84 -3.95 -21.64
CA PRO A 35 -6.58 -5.20 -21.83
C PRO A 35 -6.13 -6.37 -20.96
N VAL A 36 -4.86 -6.43 -20.59
CA VAL A 36 -4.32 -7.50 -19.73
C VAL A 36 -4.94 -7.52 -18.33
N HIS A 37 -5.51 -6.40 -17.89
CA HIS A 37 -6.15 -6.29 -16.57
C HIS A 37 -7.64 -6.62 -16.60
N PRO A 38 -8.48 -5.98 -17.47
CA PRO A 38 -9.91 -6.23 -17.42
C PRO A 38 -10.42 -7.36 -18.33
N ASP A 39 -9.61 -7.86 -19.26
CA ASP A 39 -10.07 -8.80 -20.29
C ASP A 39 -9.42 -10.17 -20.14
N PRO A 40 -10.13 -11.16 -19.55
CA PRO A 40 -9.58 -12.50 -19.36
C PRO A 40 -9.20 -13.22 -20.67
N GLN A 41 -9.96 -12.99 -21.75
CA GLN A 41 -9.66 -13.62 -23.04
C GLN A 41 -8.37 -13.05 -23.65
N PHE A 42 -8.21 -11.74 -23.58
CA PHE A 42 -6.98 -11.10 -24.01
C PHE A 42 -5.78 -11.56 -23.15
N ALA A 43 -5.96 -11.55 -21.83
CA ALA A 43 -4.89 -11.94 -20.89
C ALA A 43 -4.42 -13.38 -21.11
N ALA A 44 -5.34 -14.29 -21.47
CA ALA A 44 -5.01 -15.69 -21.74
C ALA A 44 -4.05 -15.86 -22.92
N GLN A 45 -4.01 -14.90 -23.83
CA GLN A 45 -3.14 -14.92 -25.02
C GLN A 45 -1.80 -14.20 -24.79
N THR A 46 -1.63 -13.54 -23.63
CA THR A 46 -0.37 -12.89 -23.28
C THR A 46 0.59 -13.87 -22.62
N ARG A 47 1.84 -13.42 -22.45
CA ARG A 47 2.85 -14.19 -21.70
C ARG A 47 2.44 -14.50 -20.27
N PHE A 48 1.50 -13.74 -19.71
CA PHE A 48 0.99 -13.95 -18.34
C PHE A 48 -0.04 -15.08 -18.26
N GLY A 49 -0.76 -15.38 -19.34
CA GLY A 49 -1.73 -16.47 -19.44
C GLY A 49 -3.05 -16.24 -18.70
N ARG A 50 -3.16 -15.19 -17.92
CA ARG A 50 -4.38 -14.82 -17.15
C ARG A 50 -4.32 -13.37 -16.71
N VAL A 51 -5.43 -12.87 -16.17
CA VAL A 51 -5.56 -11.49 -15.70
C VAL A 51 -4.55 -11.21 -14.59
N ILE A 52 -3.84 -10.11 -14.73
CA ILE A 52 -2.95 -9.59 -13.70
C ILE A 52 -3.53 -8.31 -13.10
N SER A 53 -3.30 -8.12 -11.81
CA SER A 53 -3.74 -6.93 -11.09
C SER A 53 -2.95 -5.71 -11.54
N PRO A 54 -3.61 -4.55 -11.74
CA PRO A 54 -2.87 -3.30 -11.81
C PRO A 54 -2.02 -3.11 -10.56
N GLY A 55 -0.78 -2.65 -10.73
CA GLY A 55 0.13 -2.48 -9.60
C GLY A 55 -0.41 -1.55 -8.51
N LEU A 56 -1.12 -0.49 -8.92
CA LEU A 56 -1.76 0.43 -7.97
C LEU A 56 -2.83 -0.27 -7.12
N LEU A 57 -3.64 -1.14 -7.72
CA LEU A 57 -4.63 -1.91 -6.96
C LEU A 57 -3.94 -2.84 -5.96
N THR A 58 -2.88 -3.52 -6.37
CA THR A 58 -2.10 -4.39 -5.48
C THR A 58 -1.61 -3.60 -4.26
N TYR A 59 -1.01 -2.43 -4.48
CA TYR A 59 -0.59 -1.56 -3.38
C TYR A 59 -1.75 -1.17 -2.47
N LEU A 60 -2.88 -0.76 -3.05
CA LEU A 60 -4.04 -0.28 -2.30
C LEU A 60 -4.65 -1.36 -1.40
N THR A 61 -4.54 -2.63 -1.76
CA THR A 61 -5.00 -3.72 -0.87
C THR A 61 -4.20 -3.76 0.43
N GLY A 62 -2.90 -3.59 0.34
CA GLY A 62 -2.03 -3.51 1.53
C GLY A 62 -2.25 -2.23 2.33
N TRP A 63 -2.41 -1.11 1.66
CA TRP A 63 -2.72 0.16 2.31
C TRP A 63 -4.05 0.10 3.07
N ALA A 64 -5.09 -0.50 2.49
CA ALA A 64 -6.37 -0.68 3.16
C ALA A 64 -6.23 -1.54 4.43
N GLU A 65 -5.48 -2.65 4.36
CA GLU A 65 -5.21 -3.49 5.53
C GLU A 65 -4.49 -2.72 6.63
N TYR A 66 -3.52 -1.88 6.27
CA TYR A 66 -2.82 -1.04 7.23
C TYR A 66 -3.75 -0.02 7.89
N LEU A 67 -4.59 0.65 7.11
CA LEU A 67 -5.55 1.63 7.63
C LEU A 67 -6.56 0.99 8.57
N HIS A 68 -6.97 -0.25 8.32
CA HIS A 68 -7.91 -0.96 9.19
C HIS A 68 -7.36 -1.23 10.59
N GLN A 69 -6.05 -1.18 10.78
CA GLN A 69 -5.43 -1.30 12.11
C GLN A 69 -5.52 -0.02 12.94
N ASP A 70 -5.92 1.08 12.30
CA ASP A 70 -6.19 2.39 12.92
C ASP A 70 -5.06 2.92 13.81
N PHE A 71 -3.82 2.75 13.40
CA PHE A 71 -2.65 3.19 14.15
C PHE A 71 -2.62 4.68 14.42
N PHE A 72 -2.95 5.47 13.41
CA PHE A 72 -2.83 6.93 13.49
C PHE A 72 -4.12 7.59 13.95
N GLY A 73 -5.27 6.94 13.76
CA GLY A 73 -6.56 7.55 13.99
C GLY A 73 -6.73 8.83 13.17
N GLU A 74 -7.35 9.81 13.79
CA GLU A 74 -7.58 11.12 13.17
C GLU A 74 -6.31 11.96 12.99
N GLN A 75 -5.19 11.54 13.57
CA GLN A 75 -3.93 12.28 13.48
C GLN A 75 -3.22 12.11 12.15
N LEU A 76 -3.58 11.12 11.34
CA LEU A 76 -3.15 11.03 9.94
C LEU A 76 -4.00 12.00 9.12
N VAL A 77 -3.43 13.16 8.80
CA VAL A 77 -4.21 14.24 8.17
C VAL A 77 -4.05 14.28 6.64
N ALA A 78 -2.95 13.76 6.10
CA ALA A 78 -2.72 13.76 4.66
C ALA A 78 -1.61 12.78 4.26
N GLY A 79 -1.68 12.29 3.02
CA GLY A 79 -0.54 11.71 2.34
C GLY A 79 0.17 12.79 1.52
N LYS A 80 1.49 12.78 1.52
CA LYS A 80 2.27 13.73 0.73
C LYS A 80 2.83 13.10 -0.54
N GLY A 81 3.13 11.82 -0.50
CA GLY A 81 3.67 11.12 -1.66
C GLY A 81 3.90 9.65 -1.34
N VAL A 82 4.09 8.88 -2.38
CA VAL A 82 4.45 7.47 -2.28
C VAL A 82 5.38 7.11 -3.43
N GLN A 83 6.40 6.32 -3.13
CA GLN A 83 7.22 5.65 -4.12
C GLN A 83 6.96 4.15 -3.99
N MET A 84 6.77 3.47 -5.12
CA MET A 84 6.55 2.03 -5.12
C MET A 84 7.20 1.37 -6.32
N GLU A 85 7.62 0.13 -6.12
CA GLU A 85 8.15 -0.73 -7.16
C GLU A 85 7.39 -2.04 -7.16
N TRP A 86 7.08 -2.52 -8.36
CA TRP A 86 6.44 -3.83 -8.56
C TRP A 86 7.52 -4.79 -9.06
N HIS A 87 7.66 -5.92 -8.37
CA HIS A 87 8.74 -6.87 -8.65
C HIS A 87 8.24 -8.11 -9.40
N ARG A 88 6.95 -8.44 -9.24
CA ARG A 88 6.34 -9.63 -9.81
C ARG A 88 4.89 -9.36 -10.17
N PRO A 89 4.35 -9.99 -11.23
CA PRO A 89 2.93 -9.90 -11.52
C PRO A 89 2.13 -10.57 -10.42
N VAL A 90 0.95 -9.99 -10.11
CA VAL A 90 -0.02 -10.56 -9.19
C VAL A 90 -1.24 -10.97 -9.99
N PHE A 91 -1.61 -12.23 -9.90
CA PHE A 91 -2.71 -12.79 -10.66
C PHE A 91 -4.00 -12.78 -9.86
N ALA A 92 -5.13 -12.80 -10.58
CA ALA A 92 -6.43 -12.99 -9.96
C ALA A 92 -6.43 -14.26 -9.10
N GLY A 93 -6.91 -14.14 -7.86
CA GLY A 93 -6.95 -15.24 -6.90
C GLY A 93 -5.68 -15.41 -6.07
N ASP A 94 -4.62 -14.68 -6.35
CA ASP A 94 -3.41 -14.75 -5.54
C ASP A 94 -3.67 -14.23 -4.12
N GLU A 95 -3.08 -14.92 -3.15
CA GLU A 95 -3.09 -14.52 -1.75
C GLU A 95 -1.79 -13.80 -1.41
N LEU A 96 -1.92 -12.60 -0.85
CA LEU A 96 -0.78 -11.79 -0.45
C LEU A 96 -0.77 -11.59 1.06
N ARG A 97 0.43 -11.48 1.59
CA ARG A 97 0.68 -11.03 2.96
C ARG A 97 1.67 -9.88 2.90
N GLY A 98 1.65 -9.06 3.92
CA GLY A 98 2.58 -7.94 3.95
C GLY A 98 3.01 -7.58 5.35
N ARG A 99 3.81 -6.55 5.38
CA ARG A 99 4.25 -5.94 6.63
C ARG A 99 4.51 -4.46 6.42
N ALA A 100 4.27 -3.69 7.45
CA ALA A 100 4.47 -2.25 7.42
C ALA A 100 5.07 -1.74 8.73
N ALA A 101 5.85 -0.68 8.62
CA ALA A 101 6.37 0.05 9.76
C ALA A 101 6.66 1.49 9.36
N VAL A 102 6.53 2.39 10.33
CA VAL A 102 7.15 3.71 10.22
C VAL A 102 8.67 3.49 10.31
N THR A 103 9.40 3.89 9.29
CA THR A 103 10.86 3.66 9.21
C THR A 103 11.67 4.94 9.39
N ALA A 104 11.05 6.10 9.29
CA ALA A 104 11.70 7.38 9.56
C ALA A 104 10.67 8.42 10.03
N LEU A 105 11.13 9.32 10.87
CA LEU A 105 10.36 10.46 11.36
C LEU A 105 11.14 11.73 11.07
N GLU A 106 10.49 12.71 10.47
CA GLU A 106 11.12 13.96 10.04
C GLU A 106 10.29 15.16 10.49
N PRO A 107 10.93 16.28 10.81
CA PRO A 107 10.21 17.54 11.00
C PRO A 107 9.50 17.95 9.71
N TYR A 108 8.33 18.55 9.84
CA TYR A 108 7.61 19.07 8.68
C TYR A 108 7.14 20.51 8.88
N SER A 109 6.39 20.75 9.96
CA SER A 109 5.95 22.10 10.31
C SER A 109 5.80 22.22 11.83
N SER A 110 5.38 23.39 12.28
CA SER A 110 5.09 23.59 13.72
C SER A 110 3.97 22.70 14.23
N ARG A 111 3.01 22.33 13.36
CA ARG A 111 1.81 21.56 13.73
C ARG A 111 1.89 20.09 13.34
N TYR A 112 2.78 19.73 12.43
CA TYR A 112 2.81 18.38 11.84
C TYR A 112 4.24 17.86 11.77
N GLY A 113 4.37 16.56 11.88
CA GLY A 113 5.57 15.83 11.52
C GLY A 113 5.33 15.00 10.27
N LEU A 114 6.40 14.51 9.66
CA LEU A 114 6.35 13.63 8.51
C LEU A 114 6.82 12.24 8.93
N ALA A 115 5.96 11.24 8.73
CA ALA A 115 6.31 9.84 8.95
C ALA A 115 6.51 9.16 7.59
N ARG A 116 7.61 8.41 7.44
CA ARG A 116 7.82 7.53 6.29
C ARG A 116 7.35 6.14 6.64
N LEU A 117 6.37 5.64 5.90
CA LEU A 117 5.82 4.32 6.07
C LEU A 117 6.35 3.40 4.99
N THR A 118 7.09 2.39 5.39
CA THR A 118 7.45 1.27 4.52
C THR A 118 6.34 0.25 4.56
N LEU A 119 5.81 -0.11 3.40
CA LEU A 119 4.77 -1.13 3.25
C LEU A 119 5.14 -2.04 2.10
N ASN A 120 5.34 -3.30 2.41
CA ASN A 120 5.75 -4.32 1.44
C ASN A 120 4.74 -5.47 1.44
N LEU A 121 4.44 -5.98 0.25
CA LEU A 121 3.59 -7.15 0.06
C LEU A 121 4.38 -8.29 -0.56
N TYR A 122 4.04 -9.51 -0.17
CA TYR A 122 4.73 -10.74 -0.53
C TYR A 122 3.72 -11.78 -1.01
N ASP A 123 4.17 -12.63 -1.95
CA ASP A 123 3.40 -13.79 -2.40
C ASP A 123 3.49 -14.95 -1.39
N ARG A 124 2.89 -16.11 -1.73
CA ARG A 124 2.89 -17.29 -0.86
C ARG A 124 4.27 -17.86 -0.60
N GLU A 125 5.21 -17.67 -1.53
CA GLU A 125 6.59 -18.12 -1.40
C GLU A 125 7.45 -17.12 -0.61
N GLY A 126 6.87 -16.01 -0.14
CA GLY A 126 7.59 -14.99 0.60
C GLY A 126 8.40 -14.04 -0.28
N GLN A 127 8.15 -14.04 -1.60
CA GLN A 127 8.83 -13.15 -2.53
C GLN A 127 8.09 -11.82 -2.64
N ALA A 128 8.84 -10.72 -2.64
CA ALA A 128 8.25 -9.39 -2.73
C ALA A 128 7.53 -9.21 -4.07
N VAL A 129 6.27 -8.77 -4.01
CA VAL A 129 5.47 -8.38 -5.18
C VAL A 129 5.42 -6.87 -5.32
N VAL A 130 5.31 -6.14 -4.22
CA VAL A 130 5.44 -4.67 -4.21
C VAL A 130 6.21 -4.23 -2.97
N THR A 131 7.10 -3.26 -3.16
CA THR A 131 7.77 -2.55 -2.07
C THR A 131 7.44 -1.07 -2.20
N SER A 132 7.23 -0.40 -1.07
CA SER A 132 6.83 0.99 -1.10
C SER A 132 7.28 1.77 0.12
N GLU A 133 7.38 3.09 -0.07
CA GLU A 133 7.58 4.05 1.00
C GLU A 133 6.64 5.24 0.78
N ALA A 134 5.76 5.48 1.74
CA ALA A 134 4.82 6.60 1.72
C ALA A 134 5.26 7.68 2.71
N GLN A 135 4.99 8.93 2.36
CA GLN A 135 5.18 10.07 3.23
C GLN A 135 3.83 10.50 3.79
N LEU A 136 3.68 10.43 5.11
CA LEU A 136 2.43 10.69 5.81
C LEU A 136 2.58 11.90 6.72
N VAL A 137 1.63 12.82 6.64
CA VAL A 137 1.59 14.02 7.49
C VAL A 137 0.77 13.71 8.73
N ILE A 138 1.45 13.75 9.88
CA ILE A 138 0.86 13.35 11.17
C ILE A 138 0.80 14.55 12.09
N GLN A 139 -0.35 14.73 12.75
CA GLN A 139 -0.55 15.83 13.68
C GLN A 139 0.35 15.71 14.91
N ARG A 140 0.94 16.84 15.34
CA ARG A 140 1.68 16.92 16.59
C ARG A 140 0.72 17.07 17.75
N LYS A 141 1.06 16.43 18.86
CA LYS A 141 0.35 16.62 20.12
C LYS A 141 0.60 18.02 20.69
N ASN A 142 1.85 18.44 20.60
CA ASN A 142 2.30 19.74 21.07
C ASN A 142 2.90 20.53 19.91
N PRO A 143 2.19 21.49 19.34
CA PRO A 143 2.75 22.32 18.30
C PRO A 143 4.03 23.01 18.76
N LEU A 144 5.01 23.09 17.86
CA LEU A 144 6.26 23.78 18.15
C LEU A 144 6.02 25.28 18.21
N LYS A 145 6.70 25.96 19.11
CA LYS A 145 6.70 27.44 19.14
C LYS A 145 7.40 27.97 17.91
N LYS A 146 6.83 29.02 17.34
CA LYS A 146 7.46 29.75 16.21
C LYS A 146 8.67 30.53 16.69
#